data_dc70690f41bf52595406d1de9806bc16
#
_entry.id   dc70690f41bf52595406d1de9806bc16
#
_cell.length_a   1.000
_cell.length_b   1.000
_cell.length_c   1.000
_cell.angle_alpha   90.00
_cell.angle_beta   90.00
_cell.angle_gamma   90.00
#
_symmetry.space_group_name_H-M   'P 1'
#
loop_
_entity.id
_entity.type
_entity.pdbx_description
1 polymer ?
#
loop_
_entity_poly.entity_id
_entity_poly.type
_entity_poly.pdbx_seq_one_letter_code
_entity_poly.pdbx_strand_id
1 'polypeptide(L)'
;VPEAALQAIRKLIKEQGFGPGDALPSQRDLALQLGVSRASLREALSSLSALGVVSVQPGKGVFVQDVQEAPGFAWPFAAQATPPDIFQLRYALEGFAAGLAAVTLTLDALDSLQDNVQAMRKVLKAGDFEAAARLDFEFHQRILLASGNQAMVSILSASAEVFLESQKLPFIRPERAMETWQEHRRILRALARRSST
;
A
#
# COMPACT_ATOMS: atom_id res chain seq x y z
N VAL A 1 15.13 -17.88 11.34
CA VAL A 1 15.35 -17.46 12.76
C VAL A 1 15.08 -15.96 12.95
N PRO A 2 15.53 -15.01 12.09
CA PRO A 2 15.21 -13.58 12.25
C PRO A 2 13.73 -13.29 12.10
N GLU A 3 13.04 -13.95 11.18
CA GLU A 3 11.60 -13.77 10.92
C GLU A 3 10.74 -14.16 12.14
N ALA A 4 11.07 -15.28 12.79
CA ALA A 4 10.36 -15.69 14.01
C ALA A 4 10.51 -14.66 15.15
N ALA A 5 11.69 -14.06 15.31
CA ALA A 5 11.93 -13.03 16.31
C ALA A 5 11.17 -11.74 15.97
N LEU A 6 11.10 -11.36 14.70
CA LEU A 6 10.34 -10.21 14.22
C LEU A 6 8.84 -10.36 14.53
N GLN A 7 8.25 -11.51 14.19
CA GLN A 7 6.84 -11.79 14.47
C GLN A 7 6.56 -11.84 15.99
N ALA A 8 7.48 -12.41 16.77
CA ALA A 8 7.36 -12.45 18.22
C ALA A 8 7.34 -11.04 18.85
N ILE A 9 8.20 -10.12 18.37
CA ILE A 9 8.21 -8.73 18.83
C ILE A 9 6.88 -8.03 18.46
N ARG A 10 6.40 -8.18 17.22
CA ARG A 10 5.10 -7.60 16.82
C ARG A 10 3.95 -8.10 17.68
N LYS A 11 3.94 -9.40 17.96
CA LYS A 11 2.95 -10.03 18.82
C LYS A 11 3.01 -9.47 20.24
N LEU A 12 4.22 -9.35 20.81
CA LEU A 12 4.43 -8.76 22.14
C LEU A 12 3.92 -7.32 22.22
N ILE A 13 4.23 -6.47 21.22
CA ILE A 13 3.74 -5.09 21.16
C ILE A 13 2.22 -5.08 21.22
N LYS A 14 1.56 -5.91 20.43
CA LYS A 14 0.10 -5.98 20.36
C LYS A 14 -0.52 -6.53 21.64
N GLU A 15 0.01 -7.61 22.18
CA GLU A 15 -0.56 -8.30 23.36
C GLU A 15 -0.37 -7.53 24.67
N GLN A 16 0.75 -6.80 24.79
CA GLN A 16 1.03 -5.97 25.97
C GLN A 16 0.49 -4.55 25.82
N GLY A 17 -0.12 -4.21 24.68
CA GLY A 17 -0.78 -2.93 24.47
C GLY A 17 0.18 -1.74 24.37
N PHE A 18 1.43 -1.96 23.93
CA PHE A 18 2.36 -0.85 23.69
C PHE A 18 1.86 0.04 22.55
N GLY A 19 1.69 1.31 22.85
CA GLY A 19 1.30 2.34 21.88
C GLY A 19 2.50 3.14 21.37
N PRO A 20 2.23 4.04 20.38
CA PRO A 20 3.25 4.94 19.85
C PRO A 20 3.95 5.76 20.94
N GLY A 21 5.27 5.81 20.90
CA GLY A 21 6.10 6.50 21.89
C GLY A 21 6.45 5.66 23.11
N ASP A 22 5.81 4.51 23.31
CA ASP A 22 6.11 3.64 24.46
C ASP A 22 7.48 2.98 24.30
N ALA A 23 8.23 2.92 25.40
CA ALA A 23 9.49 2.22 25.46
C ALA A 23 9.26 0.71 25.63
N LEU A 24 9.82 -0.08 24.74
CA LEU A 24 9.89 -1.54 24.91
C LEU A 24 10.89 -1.92 26.01
N PRO A 25 10.75 -3.13 26.61
CA PRO A 25 11.76 -3.67 27.52
C PRO A 25 13.16 -3.62 26.90
N SER A 26 14.19 -3.62 27.76
CA SER A 26 15.56 -3.57 27.25
C SER A 26 15.83 -4.73 26.28
N GLN A 27 16.78 -4.55 25.34
CA GLN A 27 17.12 -5.61 24.39
C GLN A 27 17.55 -6.92 25.10
N ARG A 28 18.13 -6.79 26.29
CA ARG A 28 18.47 -7.95 27.11
C ARG A 28 17.21 -8.67 27.59
N ASP A 29 16.24 -7.94 28.10
CA ASP A 29 15.02 -8.51 28.65
C ASP A 29 14.10 -9.04 27.54
N LEU A 30 14.02 -8.33 26.41
CA LEU A 30 13.33 -8.83 25.22
C LEU A 30 13.92 -10.16 24.71
N ALA A 31 15.25 -10.27 24.66
CA ALA A 31 15.89 -11.51 24.23
C ALA A 31 15.55 -12.68 25.19
N LEU A 32 15.51 -12.42 26.49
CA LEU A 32 15.11 -13.40 27.51
C LEU A 32 13.64 -13.78 27.39
N GLN A 33 12.75 -12.79 27.29
CA GLN A 33 11.30 -13.02 27.18
C GLN A 33 10.91 -13.80 25.93
N LEU A 34 11.58 -13.51 24.82
CA LEU A 34 11.29 -14.14 23.53
C LEU A 34 12.08 -15.42 23.29
N GLY A 35 13.01 -15.78 24.17
CA GLY A 35 13.83 -16.98 24.03
C GLY A 35 14.76 -16.96 22.81
N VAL A 36 15.20 -15.77 22.37
CA VAL A 36 16.02 -15.59 21.17
C VAL A 36 17.43 -15.11 21.52
N SER A 37 18.40 -15.36 20.62
CA SER A 37 19.74 -14.81 20.80
C SER A 37 19.75 -13.29 20.67
N ARG A 38 20.70 -12.61 21.33
CA ARG A 38 20.88 -11.16 21.18
C ARG A 38 21.16 -10.74 19.73
N ALA A 39 21.83 -11.60 18.96
CA ALA A 39 22.12 -11.35 17.55
C ALA A 39 20.82 -11.36 16.73
N SER A 40 20.00 -12.41 16.87
CA SER A 40 18.69 -12.52 16.20
C SER A 40 17.74 -11.41 16.60
N LEU A 41 17.75 -11.01 17.88
CA LEU A 41 16.94 -9.88 18.33
C LEU A 41 17.37 -8.56 17.66
N ARG A 42 18.68 -8.28 17.57
CA ARG A 42 19.18 -7.06 16.92
C ARG A 42 18.82 -7.02 15.44
N GLU A 43 18.93 -8.13 14.73
CA GLU A 43 18.51 -8.22 13.33
C GLU A 43 17.01 -7.97 13.18
N ALA A 44 16.18 -8.57 14.05
CA ALA A 44 14.74 -8.35 14.05
C ALA A 44 14.38 -6.89 14.37
N LEU A 45 15.02 -6.27 15.36
CA LEU A 45 14.83 -4.86 15.70
C LEU A 45 15.31 -3.93 14.58
N SER A 46 16.41 -4.25 13.90
CA SER A 46 16.89 -3.52 12.74
C SER A 46 15.86 -3.55 11.60
N SER A 47 15.31 -4.74 11.33
CA SER A 47 14.26 -4.92 10.33
C SER A 47 12.97 -4.17 10.72
N LEU A 48 12.53 -4.24 11.97
CA LEU A 48 11.36 -3.50 12.47
C LEU A 48 11.59 -1.98 12.46
N SER A 49 12.81 -1.54 12.69
CA SER A 49 13.18 -0.13 12.59
C SER A 49 13.17 0.36 11.14
N ALA A 50 13.67 -0.46 10.21
CA ALA A 50 13.58 -0.18 8.78
C ALA A 50 12.13 -0.14 8.27
N LEU A 51 11.23 -0.92 8.90
CA LEU A 51 9.80 -0.93 8.63
C LEU A 51 9.03 0.17 9.39
N GLY A 52 9.72 1.01 10.17
CA GLY A 52 9.09 2.09 10.92
C GLY A 52 8.21 1.62 12.10
N VAL A 53 8.26 0.36 12.48
CA VAL A 53 7.47 -0.19 13.60
C VAL A 53 8.05 0.21 14.95
N VAL A 54 9.38 0.29 15.02
CA VAL A 54 10.10 0.73 16.22
C VAL A 54 11.23 1.71 15.86
N SER A 55 11.64 2.52 16.82
CA SER A 55 12.85 3.36 16.75
C SER A 55 13.88 2.83 17.73
N VAL A 56 15.06 2.48 17.25
CA VAL A 56 16.18 2.06 18.09
C VAL A 56 17.07 3.27 18.35
N GLN A 57 17.04 3.79 19.58
CA GLN A 57 17.84 4.94 19.99
C GLN A 57 19.04 4.49 20.82
N PRO A 58 20.29 4.66 20.34
CA PRO A 58 21.48 4.27 21.08
C PRO A 58 21.51 4.87 22.49
N GLY A 59 21.70 4.03 23.50
CA GLY A 59 21.76 4.44 24.91
C GLY A 59 20.40 4.81 25.55
N LYS A 60 19.32 4.93 24.79
CA LYS A 60 18.01 5.31 25.30
C LYS A 60 17.00 4.15 25.28
N GLY A 61 17.11 3.24 24.33
CA GLY A 61 16.22 2.08 24.24
C GLY A 61 15.57 1.88 22.86
N VAL A 62 14.50 1.11 22.87
CA VAL A 62 13.68 0.82 21.69
C VAL A 62 12.28 1.36 21.98
N PHE A 63 11.74 2.15 21.07
CA PHE A 63 10.44 2.82 21.23
C PHE A 63 9.52 2.38 20.10
N VAL A 64 8.25 2.12 20.42
CA VAL A 64 7.21 1.85 19.43
C VAL A 64 6.95 3.12 18.63
N GLN A 65 6.90 3.01 17.32
CA GLN A 65 6.53 4.12 16.43
C GLN A 65 5.03 4.09 16.16
N ASP A 66 4.46 5.25 15.91
CA ASP A 66 3.11 5.30 15.36
C ASP A 66 3.16 4.74 13.93
N VAL A 67 2.54 3.59 13.75
CA VAL A 67 2.46 2.96 12.41
C VAL A 67 1.62 3.81 11.45
N GLN A 68 0.84 4.77 11.98
CA GLN A 68 0.13 5.78 11.18
C GLN A 68 1.01 6.99 10.84
N GLU A 69 2.08 7.24 11.63
CA GLU A 69 3.08 8.28 11.39
C GLU A 69 4.48 7.72 11.04
N ALA A 70 4.70 6.40 11.13
CA ALA A 70 5.83 5.86 10.41
C ALA A 70 5.68 6.39 8.99
N PRO A 71 6.64 7.17 8.45
CA PRO A 71 6.65 7.40 7.02
C PRO A 71 6.60 5.98 6.46
N GLY A 72 5.42 5.56 6.01
CA GLY A 72 5.27 4.35 5.25
C GLY A 72 6.40 4.43 4.28
N PHE A 73 7.14 3.38 3.99
CA PHE A 73 8.31 3.43 3.13
C PHE A 73 8.19 4.65 2.22
N ALA A 74 8.59 5.81 2.75
CA ALA A 74 8.52 7.05 2.01
C ALA A 74 9.52 6.80 0.90
N TRP A 75 9.02 6.61 -0.30
CA TRP A 75 9.87 6.38 -1.44
C TRP A 75 10.87 7.54 -1.47
N PRO A 76 12.14 7.31 -1.06
CA PRO A 76 13.09 8.41 -0.83
C PRO A 76 13.36 9.20 -2.12
N PHE A 77 12.96 8.63 -3.26
CA PHE A 77 13.13 9.21 -4.58
C PHE A 77 11.85 9.90 -5.12
N ALA A 78 10.76 9.90 -4.38
CA ALA A 78 9.51 10.56 -4.82
C ALA A 78 9.72 12.05 -5.13
N ALA A 79 10.56 12.73 -4.36
CA ALA A 79 10.91 14.13 -4.58
C ALA A 79 11.76 14.38 -5.85
N GLN A 80 12.37 13.34 -6.42
CA GLN A 80 13.20 13.41 -7.63
C GLN A 80 12.45 12.92 -8.87
N ALA A 81 11.33 12.21 -8.70
CA ALA A 81 10.55 11.67 -9.80
C ALA A 81 9.70 12.76 -10.45
N THR A 82 9.76 12.84 -11.75
CA THR A 82 8.89 13.71 -12.53
C THR A 82 7.52 13.06 -12.76
N PRO A 83 6.46 13.83 -13.06
CA PRO A 83 5.16 13.24 -13.41
C PRO A 83 5.23 12.16 -14.52
N PRO A 84 6.00 12.34 -15.60
CA PRO A 84 6.22 11.26 -16.59
C PRO A 84 6.81 9.99 -16.00
N ASP A 85 7.78 10.09 -15.07
CA ASP A 85 8.39 8.91 -14.44
C ASP A 85 7.34 8.13 -13.61
N ILE A 86 6.48 8.85 -12.90
CA ILE A 86 5.39 8.24 -12.13
C ILE A 86 4.39 7.54 -13.06
N PHE A 87 4.04 8.16 -14.20
CA PHE A 87 3.17 7.51 -15.18
C PHE A 87 3.78 6.23 -15.77
N GLN A 88 5.07 6.24 -16.09
CA GLN A 88 5.77 5.06 -16.59
C GLN A 88 5.80 3.93 -15.56
N LEU A 89 6.08 4.28 -14.29
CA LEU A 89 6.06 3.32 -13.18
C LEU A 89 4.66 2.73 -12.99
N ARG A 90 3.63 3.56 -12.96
CA ARG A 90 2.23 3.11 -12.88
C ARG A 90 1.88 2.20 -14.04
N TYR A 91 2.20 2.60 -15.26
CA TYR A 91 1.94 1.78 -16.44
C TYR A 91 2.56 0.37 -16.34
N ALA A 92 3.80 0.30 -15.87
CA ALA A 92 4.49 -0.98 -15.68
C ALA A 92 3.83 -1.83 -14.57
N LEU A 93 3.54 -1.23 -13.41
CA LEU A 93 2.97 -1.95 -12.26
C LEU A 93 1.51 -2.33 -12.50
N GLU A 94 0.69 -1.37 -12.88
CA GLU A 94 -0.76 -1.55 -13.04
C GLU A 94 -1.08 -2.45 -14.23
N GLY A 95 -0.36 -2.31 -15.34
CA GLY A 95 -0.52 -3.15 -16.52
C GLY A 95 -0.17 -4.61 -16.25
N PHE A 96 0.96 -4.87 -15.56
CA PHE A 96 1.33 -6.23 -15.18
C PHE A 96 0.37 -6.82 -14.14
N ALA A 97 -0.03 -6.02 -13.14
CA ALA A 97 -1.00 -6.44 -12.14
C ALA A 97 -2.35 -6.81 -12.76
N ALA A 98 -2.83 -6.04 -13.73
CA ALA A 98 -4.08 -6.33 -14.44
C ALA A 98 -4.01 -7.67 -15.19
N GLY A 99 -2.85 -7.99 -15.77
CA GLY A 99 -2.62 -9.32 -16.37
C GLY A 99 -2.71 -10.47 -15.39
N LEU A 100 -2.12 -10.32 -14.20
CA LEU A 100 -2.22 -11.31 -13.12
C LEU A 100 -3.65 -11.38 -12.57
N ALA A 101 -4.27 -10.24 -12.29
CA ALA A 101 -5.62 -10.15 -11.76
C ALA A 101 -6.65 -10.80 -12.70
N ALA A 102 -6.45 -10.73 -14.01
CA ALA A 102 -7.34 -11.37 -14.97
C ALA A 102 -7.48 -12.91 -14.79
N VAL A 103 -6.51 -13.54 -14.10
CA VAL A 103 -6.52 -14.99 -13.81
C VAL A 103 -7.01 -15.28 -12.39
N THR A 104 -6.76 -14.37 -11.45
CA THR A 104 -6.99 -14.58 -10.00
C THR A 104 -8.23 -13.87 -9.48
N LEU A 105 -8.86 -12.98 -10.27
CA LEU A 105 -9.96 -12.15 -9.84
C LEU A 105 -11.18 -12.98 -9.46
N THR A 106 -11.69 -12.79 -8.23
CA THR A 106 -12.94 -13.39 -7.76
C THR A 106 -14.16 -12.60 -8.25
N LEU A 107 -15.34 -13.22 -8.20
CA LEU A 107 -16.60 -12.54 -8.57
C LEU A 107 -16.86 -11.33 -7.66
N ASP A 108 -16.65 -11.45 -6.35
CA ASP A 108 -16.81 -10.35 -5.40
C ASP A 108 -15.88 -9.19 -5.69
N ALA A 109 -14.63 -9.49 -6.09
CA ALA A 109 -13.68 -8.44 -6.48
C ALA A 109 -14.10 -7.77 -7.79
N LEU A 110 -14.67 -8.51 -8.74
CA LEU A 110 -15.20 -7.96 -9.98
C LEU A 110 -16.40 -7.04 -9.72
N ASP A 111 -17.33 -7.47 -8.86
CA ASP A 111 -18.49 -6.66 -8.44
C ASP A 111 -18.03 -5.37 -7.75
N SER A 112 -17.05 -5.47 -6.86
CA SER A 112 -16.44 -4.31 -6.20
C SER A 112 -15.81 -3.32 -7.18
N LEU A 113 -15.16 -3.79 -8.24
CA LEU A 113 -14.64 -2.93 -9.32
C LEU A 113 -15.78 -2.29 -10.13
N GLN A 114 -16.86 -3.03 -10.38
CA GLN A 114 -18.03 -2.53 -11.08
C GLN A 114 -18.71 -1.39 -10.31
N ASP A 115 -18.88 -1.56 -9.00
CA ASP A 115 -19.45 -0.53 -8.11
C ASP A 115 -18.59 0.73 -8.11
N ASN A 116 -17.25 0.59 -8.04
CA ASN A 116 -16.32 1.70 -8.11
C ASN A 116 -16.47 2.49 -9.43
N VAL A 117 -16.54 1.80 -10.57
CA VAL A 117 -16.74 2.45 -11.89
C VAL A 117 -18.09 3.15 -11.98
N GLN A 118 -19.13 2.61 -11.36
CA GLN A 118 -20.43 3.27 -11.29
C GLN A 118 -20.40 4.52 -10.40
N ALA A 119 -19.74 4.44 -9.25
CA ALA A 119 -19.53 5.56 -8.33
C ALA A 119 -18.76 6.70 -9.03
N MET A 120 -17.67 6.35 -9.74
CA MET A 120 -16.87 7.31 -10.52
C MET A 120 -17.75 8.09 -11.51
N ARG A 121 -18.64 7.42 -12.23
CA ARG A 121 -19.58 8.10 -13.16
C ARG A 121 -20.46 9.12 -12.46
N LYS A 122 -20.93 8.79 -11.23
CA LYS A 122 -21.82 9.69 -10.47
C LYS A 122 -21.10 10.97 -10.05
N VAL A 123 -19.91 10.82 -9.48
CA VAL A 123 -19.12 11.99 -9.02
C VAL A 123 -18.63 12.85 -10.17
N LEU A 124 -18.23 12.24 -11.30
CA LEU A 124 -17.86 12.97 -12.51
C LEU A 124 -19.01 13.80 -13.08
N LYS A 125 -20.25 13.26 -13.08
CA LYS A 125 -21.44 14.01 -13.49
C LYS A 125 -21.79 15.14 -12.53
N ALA A 126 -21.43 15.03 -11.26
CA ALA A 126 -21.59 16.07 -10.25
C ALA A 126 -20.46 17.12 -10.28
N GLY A 127 -19.42 16.92 -11.08
CA GLY A 127 -18.24 17.80 -11.13
C GLY A 127 -17.29 17.63 -9.94
N ASP A 128 -17.41 16.57 -9.17
CA ASP A 128 -16.53 16.26 -8.03
C ASP A 128 -15.29 15.49 -8.53
N PHE A 129 -14.34 16.25 -9.05
CA PHE A 129 -13.11 15.68 -9.61
C PHE A 129 -12.15 15.14 -8.54
N GLU A 130 -12.24 15.63 -7.31
CA GLU A 130 -11.45 15.13 -6.21
C GLU A 130 -11.92 13.73 -5.77
N ALA A 131 -13.22 13.55 -5.64
CA ALA A 131 -13.78 12.22 -5.40
C ALA A 131 -13.50 11.27 -6.59
N ALA A 132 -13.51 11.77 -7.82
CA ALA A 132 -13.17 10.98 -9.00
C ALA A 132 -11.72 10.47 -8.95
N ALA A 133 -10.76 11.32 -8.57
CA ALA A 133 -9.35 10.93 -8.42
C ALA A 133 -9.15 9.86 -7.32
N ARG A 134 -9.88 9.98 -6.21
CA ARG A 134 -9.86 8.94 -5.17
C ARG A 134 -10.40 7.60 -5.68
N LEU A 135 -11.51 7.62 -6.41
CA LEU A 135 -12.08 6.41 -7.00
C LEU A 135 -11.19 5.80 -8.08
N ASP A 136 -10.47 6.62 -8.84
CA ASP A 136 -9.45 6.19 -9.79
C ASP A 136 -8.33 5.42 -9.08
N PHE A 137 -7.78 6.00 -8.00
CA PHE A 137 -6.77 5.35 -7.19
C PHE A 137 -7.26 4.02 -6.59
N GLU A 138 -8.46 3.99 -6.02
CA GLU A 138 -9.07 2.79 -5.46
C GLU A 138 -9.28 1.69 -6.51
N PHE A 139 -9.67 2.05 -7.73
CA PHE A 139 -9.85 1.10 -8.83
C PHE A 139 -8.54 0.35 -9.12
N HIS A 140 -7.45 1.09 -9.32
CA HIS A 140 -6.14 0.52 -9.59
C HIS A 140 -5.59 -0.26 -8.38
N GLN A 141 -5.82 0.23 -7.16
CA GLN A 141 -5.46 -0.48 -5.93
C GLN A 141 -6.15 -1.84 -5.83
N ARG A 142 -7.44 -1.92 -6.13
CA ARG A 142 -8.20 -3.18 -6.12
C ARG A 142 -7.66 -4.19 -7.13
N ILE A 143 -7.26 -3.75 -8.31
CA ILE A 143 -6.61 -4.61 -9.32
C ILE A 143 -5.27 -5.12 -8.81
N LEU A 144 -4.45 -4.26 -8.20
CA LEU A 144 -3.18 -4.69 -7.61
C LEU A 144 -3.38 -5.72 -6.49
N LEU A 145 -4.35 -5.51 -5.60
CA LEU A 145 -4.70 -6.47 -4.55
C LEU A 145 -5.14 -7.81 -5.15
N ALA A 146 -6.00 -7.78 -6.18
CA ALA A 146 -6.46 -8.97 -6.88
C ALA A 146 -5.35 -9.70 -7.65
N SER A 147 -4.25 -9.04 -7.97
CA SER A 147 -3.08 -9.69 -8.61
C SER A 147 -2.40 -10.74 -7.74
N GLY A 148 -2.62 -10.70 -6.41
CA GLY A 148 -1.96 -11.58 -5.43
C GLY A 148 -0.47 -11.27 -5.22
N ASN A 149 0.10 -10.29 -5.90
CA ASN A 149 1.52 -9.94 -5.79
C ASN A 149 1.76 -8.97 -4.63
N GLN A 150 2.14 -9.50 -3.46
CA GLN A 150 2.36 -8.73 -2.24
C GLN A 150 3.48 -7.68 -2.36
N ALA A 151 4.50 -7.94 -3.19
CA ALA A 151 5.58 -6.96 -3.42
C ALA A 151 5.04 -5.72 -4.14
N MET A 152 4.20 -5.89 -5.16
CA MET A 152 3.55 -4.78 -5.87
C MET A 152 2.59 -4.02 -4.96
N VAL A 153 1.80 -4.73 -4.14
CA VAL A 153 0.91 -4.12 -3.13
C VAL A 153 1.72 -3.27 -2.15
N SER A 154 2.87 -3.77 -1.69
CA SER A 154 3.76 -3.03 -0.77
C SER A 154 4.33 -1.77 -1.41
N ILE A 155 4.74 -1.82 -2.67
CA ILE A 155 5.22 -0.64 -3.42
C ILE A 155 4.11 0.40 -3.55
N LEU A 156 2.88 -0.03 -3.93
CA LEU A 156 1.75 0.89 -4.03
C LEU A 156 1.44 1.57 -2.70
N SER A 157 1.37 0.77 -1.61
CA SER A 157 1.10 1.30 -0.27
C SER A 157 2.14 2.32 0.17
N ALA A 158 3.42 2.03 -0.12
CA ALA A 158 4.53 2.92 0.18
C ALA A 158 4.55 4.23 -0.63
N SER A 159 3.92 4.22 -1.79
CA SER A 159 3.89 5.34 -2.75
C SER A 159 2.48 5.92 -2.92
N ALA A 160 1.54 5.59 -2.02
CA ALA A 160 0.12 5.90 -2.19
C ALA A 160 -0.15 7.39 -2.43
N GLU A 161 0.50 8.28 -1.68
CA GLU A 161 0.34 9.74 -1.85
C GLU A 161 0.79 10.21 -3.24
N VAL A 162 1.94 9.73 -3.70
CA VAL A 162 2.50 10.10 -5.01
C VAL A 162 1.58 9.60 -6.14
N PHE A 163 1.05 8.40 -6.00
CA PHE A 163 0.13 7.82 -6.97
C PHE A 163 -1.20 8.55 -6.98
N LEU A 164 -1.77 8.85 -5.80
CA LEU A 164 -3.01 9.63 -5.69
C LEU A 164 -2.86 11.01 -6.33
N GLU A 165 -1.76 11.72 -6.06
CA GLU A 165 -1.51 13.01 -6.70
C GLU A 165 -1.39 12.88 -8.23
N SER A 166 -0.75 11.83 -8.73
CA SER A 166 -0.65 11.60 -10.18
C SER A 166 -2.01 11.33 -10.82
N GLN A 167 -2.96 10.76 -10.07
CA GLN A 167 -4.31 10.45 -10.56
C GLN A 167 -5.26 11.65 -10.57
N LYS A 168 -4.87 12.78 -9.99
CA LYS A 168 -5.58 14.05 -10.17
C LYS A 168 -5.35 14.66 -11.55
N LEU A 169 -4.22 14.35 -12.21
CA LEU A 169 -3.84 14.96 -13.48
C LEU A 169 -4.85 14.78 -14.63
N PRO A 170 -5.49 13.60 -14.84
CA PRO A 170 -6.53 13.43 -15.85
C PRO A 170 -7.72 14.35 -15.63
N PHE A 171 -7.99 14.76 -14.38
CA PHE A 171 -9.17 15.58 -14.02
C PHE A 171 -8.89 17.08 -14.00
N ILE A 172 -7.66 17.52 -14.28
CA ILE A 172 -7.33 18.95 -14.47
C ILE A 172 -8.08 19.52 -15.69
N ARG A 173 -8.44 18.66 -16.66
CA ARG A 173 -9.22 19.02 -17.84
C ARG A 173 -10.61 18.41 -17.73
N PRO A 174 -11.61 19.15 -17.21
CA PRO A 174 -12.96 18.62 -16.98
C PRO A 174 -13.62 18.03 -18.21
N GLU A 175 -13.33 18.59 -19.40
CA GLU A 175 -13.85 18.12 -20.68
C GLU A 175 -13.37 16.71 -21.04
N ARG A 176 -12.25 16.27 -20.48
CA ARG A 176 -11.68 14.94 -20.70
C ARG A 176 -11.94 13.94 -19.56
N ALA A 177 -12.49 14.39 -18.46
CA ALA A 177 -12.67 13.57 -17.27
C ALA A 177 -13.53 12.31 -17.54
N MET A 178 -14.51 12.40 -18.44
CA MET A 178 -15.32 11.24 -18.84
C MET A 178 -14.56 10.22 -19.68
N GLU A 179 -13.44 10.58 -20.28
CA GLU A 179 -12.58 9.63 -21.02
C GLU A 179 -11.99 8.61 -20.05
N THR A 180 -11.49 9.06 -18.88
CA THR A 180 -10.98 8.19 -17.81
C THR A 180 -12.01 7.15 -17.37
N TRP A 181 -13.26 7.56 -17.15
CA TRP A 181 -14.33 6.61 -16.83
C TRP A 181 -14.56 5.58 -17.94
N GLN A 182 -14.48 5.99 -19.22
CA GLN A 182 -14.63 5.06 -20.34
C GLN A 182 -13.46 4.06 -20.39
N GLU A 183 -12.25 4.49 -20.03
CA GLU A 183 -11.07 3.62 -19.95
C GLU A 183 -11.23 2.58 -18.84
N HIS A 184 -11.67 2.97 -17.65
CA HIS A 184 -11.97 2.04 -16.56
C HIS A 184 -13.02 1.01 -16.95
N ARG A 185 -14.07 1.43 -17.67
CA ARG A 185 -15.06 0.47 -18.22
C ARG A 185 -14.45 -0.51 -19.21
N ARG A 186 -13.49 -0.09 -20.02
CA ARG A 186 -12.78 -0.98 -20.95
C ARG A 186 -11.94 -2.00 -20.20
N ILE A 187 -11.20 -1.56 -19.18
CA ILE A 187 -10.40 -2.45 -18.32
C ILE A 187 -11.31 -3.46 -17.62
N LEU A 188 -12.39 -3.00 -16.97
CA LEU A 188 -13.35 -3.85 -16.29
C LEU A 188 -13.93 -4.93 -17.21
N ARG A 189 -14.31 -4.56 -18.44
CA ARG A 189 -14.82 -5.52 -19.44
C ARG A 189 -13.76 -6.54 -19.84
N ALA A 190 -12.51 -6.14 -19.95
CA ALA A 190 -11.41 -7.04 -20.28
C ALA A 190 -11.16 -8.05 -19.16
N LEU A 191 -11.17 -7.60 -17.91
CA LEU A 191 -11.05 -8.46 -16.72
C LEU A 191 -12.22 -9.44 -16.63
N ALA A 192 -13.47 -8.98 -16.81
CA ALA A 192 -14.66 -9.82 -16.77
C ALA A 192 -14.65 -10.94 -17.83
N ARG A 193 -14.12 -10.68 -19.03
CA ARG A 193 -14.03 -11.69 -20.09
C ARG A 193 -13.04 -12.81 -19.79
N ARG A 194 -12.00 -12.55 -19.00
CA ARG A 194 -10.99 -13.57 -18.64
C ARG A 194 -11.36 -14.36 -17.40
N SER A 195 -12.17 -13.77 -16.52
CA SER A 195 -12.69 -14.50 -15.36
C SER A 195 -13.89 -15.40 -15.69
N SER A 196 -14.41 -15.37 -16.91
CA SER A 196 -15.52 -16.20 -17.36
C SER A 196 -15.09 -17.42 -18.21
N THR A 197 -13.80 -17.69 -18.32
CA THR A 197 -13.24 -18.91 -18.92
C THR A 197 -12.59 -19.79 -17.86
#